data_d095cb224435f656081bd983ea42ca2f
#
_entry.id   d095cb224435f656081bd983ea42ca2f
#
_cell.length_a   1.000
_cell.length_b   1.000
_cell.length_c   1.000
_cell.angle_alpha   90.00
_cell.angle_beta   90.00
_cell.angle_gamma   90.00
#
_symmetry.space_group_name_H-M   'P 1'
#
loop_
_entity.id
_entity.type
_entity.pdbx_description
1 polymer ?
#
loop_
_entity_poly.entity_id
_entity_poly.type
_entity_poly.pdbx_seq_one_letter_code
_entity_poly.pdbx_strand_id
1 'polypeptide(L)'
;TIKILGQDISTMSEEDTVRMRKHFGVLFQYAALFDDRTVLDNVKFPLKEHRKDLSKRQIEAIAYDKLKQSGLDEKHYKKLPGEVSGGMRKRCGLARALALDPDILIYDEPTTGLDPILTEMVDNLILDTHNHKEGTASLVVSHDLHAAFRIGDYVAMLDSGKVLLHGPPKLFLESDNPLVSRFVDKGVRKS
;
A
#
# COMPACT_ATOMS: atom_id res chain seq x y z
N THR A 1 -0.24 -22.46 -8.20
CA THR A 1 -1.29 -21.67 -8.87
C THR A 1 -1.55 -20.41 -8.08
N ILE A 2 -1.47 -19.26 -8.73
CA ILE A 2 -1.84 -17.96 -8.13
C ILE A 2 -2.94 -17.37 -9.00
N LYS A 3 -4.14 -17.21 -8.42
CA LYS A 3 -5.28 -16.62 -9.13
C LYS A 3 -5.55 -15.21 -8.65
N ILE A 4 -5.66 -14.27 -9.58
CA ILE A 4 -5.95 -12.85 -9.32
C ILE A 4 -7.12 -12.45 -10.22
N LEU A 5 -8.17 -11.88 -9.64
CA LEU A 5 -9.41 -11.55 -10.34
C LEU A 5 -9.94 -12.72 -11.19
N GLY A 6 -9.85 -13.95 -10.65
CA GLY A 6 -10.28 -15.18 -11.31
C GLY A 6 -9.33 -15.77 -12.36
N GLN A 7 -8.23 -15.10 -12.70
CA GLN A 7 -7.26 -15.51 -13.71
C GLN A 7 -5.98 -16.07 -13.09
N ASP A 8 -5.45 -17.16 -13.63
CA ASP A 8 -4.18 -17.75 -13.18
C ASP A 8 -3.01 -16.99 -13.80
N ILE A 9 -2.28 -16.23 -12.96
CA ILE A 9 -1.16 -15.41 -13.43
C ILE A 9 0.07 -16.21 -13.87
N SER A 10 0.18 -17.49 -13.45
CA SER A 10 1.32 -18.35 -13.82
C SER A 10 1.27 -18.80 -15.28
N THR A 11 0.12 -18.66 -15.92
CA THR A 11 -0.12 -19.08 -17.33
C THR A 11 -0.40 -17.90 -18.26
N MET A 12 -0.35 -16.68 -17.77
CA MET A 12 -0.60 -15.47 -18.55
C MET A 12 0.47 -15.21 -19.60
N SER A 13 0.05 -14.67 -20.74
CA SER A 13 0.97 -14.06 -21.70
C SER A 13 1.59 -12.79 -21.12
N GLU A 14 2.68 -12.32 -21.72
CA GLU A 14 3.31 -11.05 -21.32
C GLU A 14 2.31 -9.87 -21.47
N GLU A 15 1.55 -9.85 -22.55
CA GLU A 15 0.54 -8.82 -22.81
C GLU A 15 -0.58 -8.82 -21.75
N ASP A 16 -1.07 -10.00 -21.36
CA ASP A 16 -2.08 -10.16 -20.30
C ASP A 16 -1.52 -9.75 -18.94
N THR A 17 -0.25 -10.08 -18.68
CA THR A 17 0.45 -9.66 -17.46
C THR A 17 0.56 -8.13 -17.38
N VAL A 18 0.87 -7.45 -18.47
CA VAL A 18 0.88 -5.98 -18.53
C VAL A 18 -0.52 -5.40 -18.29
N ARG A 19 -1.56 -6.02 -18.84
CA ARG A 19 -2.95 -5.63 -18.57
C ARG A 19 -3.31 -5.83 -17.10
N MET A 20 -2.97 -6.99 -16.53
CA MET A 20 -3.23 -7.33 -15.13
C MET A 20 -2.55 -6.34 -14.17
N ARG A 21 -1.33 -5.88 -14.46
CA ARG A 21 -0.60 -4.92 -13.61
C ARG A 21 -1.34 -3.59 -13.40
N LYS A 22 -2.24 -3.20 -14.30
CA LYS A 22 -3.05 -1.97 -14.16
C LYS A 22 -4.06 -2.04 -13.01
N HIS A 23 -4.41 -3.27 -12.59
CA HIS A 23 -5.30 -3.51 -11.45
C HIS A 23 -4.59 -3.39 -10.11
N PHE A 24 -3.25 -3.17 -10.11
CA PHE A 24 -2.46 -3.07 -8.89
C PHE A 24 -2.00 -1.65 -8.62
N GLY A 25 -2.13 -1.23 -7.37
CA GLY A 25 -1.39 -0.12 -6.79
C GLY A 25 -0.37 -0.66 -5.79
N VAL A 26 0.87 -0.21 -5.87
CA VAL A 26 1.94 -0.68 -4.97
C VAL A 26 2.58 0.50 -4.26
N LEU A 27 2.55 0.47 -2.93
CA LEU A 27 3.34 1.35 -2.08
C LEU A 27 4.56 0.59 -1.58
N PHE A 28 5.73 0.94 -2.07
CA PHE A 28 7.01 0.37 -1.63
C PHE A 28 7.48 0.98 -0.31
N GLN A 29 8.31 0.26 0.42
CA GLN A 29 8.87 0.64 1.72
C GLN A 29 9.45 2.08 1.76
N TYR A 30 10.17 2.50 0.70
CA TYR A 30 10.75 3.84 0.56
C TYR A 30 10.02 4.72 -0.45
N ALA A 31 8.74 4.40 -0.73
CA ALA A 31 7.88 5.04 -1.72
C ALA A 31 8.36 4.93 -3.18
N ALA A 32 9.61 4.60 -3.45
CA ALA A 32 10.21 4.44 -4.79
C ALA A 32 9.82 5.56 -5.78
N LEU A 33 9.91 6.81 -5.33
CA LEU A 33 9.63 7.98 -6.17
C LEU A 33 10.77 8.23 -7.16
N PHE A 34 10.43 8.82 -8.29
CA PHE A 34 11.41 9.36 -9.23
C PHE A 34 11.99 10.65 -8.66
N ASP A 35 13.29 10.68 -8.38
CA ASP A 35 13.95 11.80 -7.72
C ASP A 35 14.06 13.06 -8.60
N ASP A 36 14.04 12.87 -9.92
CA ASP A 36 14.08 13.92 -10.94
C ASP A 36 12.71 14.52 -11.29
N ARG A 37 11.65 14.06 -10.63
CA ARG A 37 10.26 14.51 -10.85
C ARG A 37 9.67 15.12 -9.60
N THR A 38 8.84 16.13 -9.77
CA THR A 38 8.10 16.70 -8.64
C THR A 38 7.15 15.68 -8.02
N VAL A 39 6.70 15.94 -6.80
CA VAL A 39 5.65 15.18 -6.12
C VAL A 39 4.43 14.98 -7.04
N LEU A 40 3.95 16.06 -7.65
CA LEU A 40 2.82 16.02 -8.58
C LEU A 40 3.12 15.18 -9.83
N ASP A 41 4.32 15.31 -10.41
CA ASP A 41 4.68 14.56 -11.61
C ASP A 41 4.88 13.07 -11.33
N ASN A 42 5.29 12.68 -10.11
CA ASN A 42 5.30 11.29 -9.66
C ASN A 42 3.90 10.67 -9.73
N VAL A 43 2.87 11.39 -9.27
CA VAL A 43 1.48 10.89 -9.28
C VAL A 43 0.88 10.93 -10.69
N LYS A 44 1.24 11.92 -11.52
CA LYS A 44 0.83 11.99 -12.92
C LYS A 44 1.44 10.89 -13.80
N PHE A 45 2.55 10.29 -13.37
CA PHE A 45 3.28 9.31 -14.20
C PHE A 45 2.42 8.12 -14.63
N PRO A 46 1.80 7.34 -13.74
CA PRO A 46 0.98 6.19 -14.16
C PRO A 46 -0.21 6.61 -15.04
N LEU A 47 -0.80 7.76 -14.78
CA LEU A 47 -1.88 8.30 -15.61
C LEU A 47 -1.41 8.59 -17.03
N LYS A 48 -0.25 9.25 -17.20
CA LYS A 48 0.35 9.54 -18.51
C LYS A 48 0.66 8.26 -19.30
N GLU A 49 1.11 7.22 -18.61
CA GLU A 49 1.48 5.95 -19.25
C GLU A 49 0.26 5.12 -19.66
N HIS A 50 -0.78 5.06 -18.82
CA HIS A 50 -1.87 4.10 -18.98
C HIS A 50 -3.21 4.69 -19.37
N ARG A 51 -3.42 6.01 -19.26
CA ARG A 51 -4.68 6.70 -19.56
C ARG A 51 -4.50 7.68 -20.73
N LYS A 52 -4.23 7.12 -21.90
CA LYS A 52 -4.08 7.90 -23.16
C LYS A 52 -5.37 8.58 -23.62
N ASP A 53 -6.51 8.18 -23.05
CA ASP A 53 -7.84 8.76 -23.21
C ASP A 53 -8.00 10.12 -22.50
N LEU A 54 -7.15 10.42 -21.51
CA LEU A 54 -7.26 11.63 -20.70
C LEU A 54 -6.43 12.79 -21.27
N SER A 55 -7.02 13.99 -21.25
CA SER A 55 -6.30 15.24 -21.51
C SER A 55 -5.32 15.56 -20.38
N LYS A 56 -4.31 16.39 -20.67
CA LYS A 56 -3.35 16.89 -19.67
C LYS A 56 -4.04 17.52 -18.44
N ARG A 57 -5.13 18.26 -18.66
CA ARG A 57 -5.90 18.90 -17.58
C ARG A 57 -6.60 17.88 -16.69
N GLN A 58 -7.17 16.82 -17.26
CA GLN A 58 -7.81 15.74 -16.50
C GLN A 58 -6.78 14.95 -15.68
N ILE A 59 -5.62 14.62 -16.28
CA ILE A 59 -4.51 13.94 -15.57
C ILE A 59 -4.06 14.78 -14.37
N GLU A 60 -3.92 16.08 -14.55
CA GLU A 60 -3.52 17.00 -13.47
C GLU A 60 -4.57 17.04 -12.36
N ALA A 61 -5.86 17.18 -12.71
CA ALA A 61 -6.96 17.20 -11.74
C ALA A 61 -7.01 15.91 -10.92
N ILE A 62 -6.89 14.73 -11.55
CA ILE A 62 -6.85 13.45 -10.86
C ILE A 62 -5.65 13.37 -9.90
N ALA A 63 -4.46 13.78 -10.37
CA ALA A 63 -3.26 13.74 -9.54
C ALA A 63 -3.36 14.68 -8.31
N TYR A 64 -3.95 15.86 -8.47
CA TYR A 64 -4.24 16.77 -7.36
C TYR A 64 -5.20 16.15 -6.35
N ASP A 65 -6.27 15.52 -6.83
CA ASP A 65 -7.25 14.85 -5.97
C ASP A 65 -6.63 13.71 -5.17
N LYS A 66 -5.83 12.84 -5.82
CA LYS A 66 -5.13 11.74 -5.13
C LYS A 66 -4.11 12.21 -4.10
N LEU A 67 -3.38 13.30 -4.37
CA LEU A 67 -2.47 13.92 -3.40
C LEU A 67 -3.24 14.50 -2.21
N LYS A 68 -4.38 15.15 -2.45
CA LYS A 68 -5.25 15.66 -1.40
C LYS A 68 -5.82 14.50 -0.55
N GLN A 69 -6.30 13.43 -1.17
CA GLN A 69 -6.79 12.22 -0.48
C GLN A 69 -5.68 11.60 0.40
N SER A 70 -4.43 11.61 -0.05
CA SER A 70 -3.30 11.14 0.75
C SER A 70 -2.89 12.09 1.89
N GLY A 71 -3.61 13.19 2.08
CA GLY A 71 -3.35 14.17 3.13
C GLY A 71 -2.09 15.02 2.91
N LEU A 72 -1.58 15.13 1.67
CA LEU A 72 -0.45 15.97 1.37
C LEU A 72 -0.90 17.39 1.02
N ASP A 73 -0.28 18.39 1.67
CA ASP A 73 -0.57 19.81 1.46
C ASP A 73 -0.07 20.27 0.07
N GLU A 74 -0.87 21.05 -0.65
CA GLU A 74 -0.63 21.53 -2.02
C GLU A 74 0.69 22.30 -2.16
N LYS A 75 1.14 23.01 -1.13
CA LYS A 75 2.43 23.72 -1.13
C LYS A 75 3.65 22.82 -1.39
N HIS A 76 3.47 21.48 -1.29
CA HIS A 76 4.52 20.49 -1.51
C HIS A 76 4.49 19.87 -2.92
N TYR A 77 3.43 20.06 -3.71
CA TYR A 77 3.22 19.36 -4.97
C TYR A 77 4.30 19.64 -6.03
N LYS A 78 4.88 20.83 -5.99
CA LYS A 78 5.94 21.25 -6.93
C LYS A 78 7.36 20.94 -6.43
N LYS A 79 7.50 20.40 -5.22
CA LYS A 79 8.80 20.01 -4.66
C LYS A 79 9.28 18.69 -5.22
N LEU A 80 10.58 18.48 -5.20
CA LEU A 80 11.23 17.19 -5.47
C LEU A 80 11.15 16.29 -4.24
N PRO A 81 11.26 14.95 -4.38
CA PRO A 81 11.26 14.01 -3.27
C PRO A 81 12.31 14.30 -2.20
N GLY A 82 13.49 14.82 -2.59
CA GLY A 82 14.53 15.22 -1.66
C GLY A 82 14.21 16.44 -0.79
N GLU A 83 13.18 17.22 -1.15
CA GLU A 83 12.77 18.46 -0.46
C GLU A 83 11.60 18.23 0.51
N VAL A 84 11.14 16.98 0.65
CA VAL A 84 10.00 16.62 1.51
C VAL A 84 10.39 15.53 2.52
N SER A 85 9.67 15.45 3.64
CA SER A 85 9.94 14.46 4.69
C SER A 85 9.65 13.02 4.23
N GLY A 86 10.16 12.02 4.99
CA GLY A 86 9.88 10.61 4.73
C GLY A 86 8.38 10.27 4.70
N GLY A 87 7.62 10.78 5.65
CA GLY A 87 6.16 10.64 5.68
C GLY A 87 5.47 11.28 4.47
N MET A 88 5.94 12.45 4.02
CA MET A 88 5.42 13.10 2.82
C MET A 88 5.74 12.31 1.55
N ARG A 89 6.94 11.71 1.46
CA ARG A 89 7.27 10.79 0.36
C ARG A 89 6.34 9.58 0.34
N LYS A 90 6.04 8.98 1.49
CA LYS A 90 5.09 7.85 1.59
C LYS A 90 3.68 8.26 1.13
N ARG A 91 3.18 9.42 1.55
CA ARG A 91 1.88 9.95 1.08
C ARG A 91 1.87 10.17 -0.45
N CYS A 92 2.95 10.70 -1.02
CA CYS A 92 3.09 10.81 -2.46
C CYS A 92 3.09 9.43 -3.14
N GLY A 93 3.83 8.46 -2.59
CA GLY A 93 3.85 7.07 -3.07
C GLY A 93 2.48 6.42 -3.05
N LEU A 94 1.70 6.66 -1.98
CA LEU A 94 0.32 6.19 -1.89
C LEU A 94 -0.58 6.87 -2.93
N ALA A 95 -0.52 8.19 -3.06
CA ALA A 95 -1.27 8.92 -4.09
C ALA A 95 -0.96 8.38 -5.49
N ARG A 96 0.31 8.05 -5.76
CA ARG A 96 0.72 7.43 -7.03
C ARG A 96 0.16 6.01 -7.19
N ALA A 97 0.16 5.20 -6.13
CA ALA A 97 -0.42 3.86 -6.15
C ALA A 97 -1.92 3.89 -6.45
N LEU A 98 -2.62 4.91 -5.95
CA LEU A 98 -4.06 5.13 -6.13
C LEU A 98 -4.44 5.80 -7.45
N ALA A 99 -3.48 6.29 -8.23
CA ALA A 99 -3.75 7.14 -9.39
C ALA A 99 -4.62 6.47 -10.47
N LEU A 100 -4.52 5.16 -10.62
CA LEU A 100 -5.29 4.36 -11.60
C LEU A 100 -6.56 3.74 -11.02
N ASP A 101 -6.96 4.09 -9.79
CA ASP A 101 -8.08 3.46 -9.06
C ASP A 101 -8.01 1.92 -9.07
N PRO A 102 -6.92 1.34 -8.54
CA PRO A 102 -6.66 -0.09 -8.63
C PRO A 102 -7.69 -0.92 -7.86
N ASP A 103 -7.84 -2.20 -8.23
CA ASP A 103 -8.67 -3.16 -7.52
C ASP A 103 -7.90 -3.87 -6.39
N ILE A 104 -6.57 -3.86 -6.47
CA ILE A 104 -5.69 -4.49 -5.49
C ILE A 104 -4.60 -3.49 -5.08
N LEU A 105 -4.45 -3.30 -3.78
CA LEU A 105 -3.41 -2.47 -3.19
C LEU A 105 -2.41 -3.34 -2.43
N ILE A 106 -1.15 -3.16 -2.71
CA ILE A 106 -0.04 -3.83 -2.01
C ILE A 106 0.76 -2.76 -1.27
N TYR A 107 0.95 -2.98 0.03
CA TYR A 107 1.73 -2.12 0.91
C TYR A 107 2.92 -2.94 1.42
N ASP A 108 4.11 -2.55 1.02
CA ASP A 108 5.35 -3.20 1.44
C ASP A 108 6.01 -2.35 2.54
N GLU A 109 5.93 -2.82 3.78
CA GLU A 109 6.48 -2.15 4.97
C GLU A 109 6.10 -0.64 5.04
N PRO A 110 4.80 -0.29 4.99
CA PRO A 110 4.36 1.09 4.79
C PRO A 110 4.76 2.03 5.93
N THR A 111 4.94 1.51 7.15
CA THR A 111 5.22 2.28 8.37
C THR A 111 6.68 2.22 8.83
N THR A 112 7.51 1.41 8.20
CA THR A 112 8.93 1.27 8.55
C THR A 112 9.66 2.60 8.50
N GLY A 113 10.38 2.93 9.59
CA GLY A 113 11.16 4.16 9.73
C GLY A 113 10.34 5.42 9.99
N LEU A 114 9.07 5.28 10.35
CA LEU A 114 8.23 6.37 10.82
C LEU A 114 8.16 6.38 12.35
N ASP A 115 7.93 7.56 12.93
CA ASP A 115 7.58 7.67 14.33
C ASP A 115 6.13 7.17 14.58
N PRO A 116 5.74 6.92 15.85
CA PRO A 116 4.43 6.36 16.18
C PRO A 116 3.24 7.18 15.65
N ILE A 117 3.34 8.52 15.64
CA ILE A 117 2.25 9.39 15.17
C ILE A 117 2.08 9.25 13.66
N LEU A 118 3.18 9.25 12.91
CA LEU A 118 3.16 9.07 11.48
C LEU A 118 2.74 7.64 11.09
N THR A 119 3.12 6.62 11.90
CA THR A 119 2.66 5.25 11.74
C THR A 119 1.14 5.17 11.82
N GLU A 120 0.54 5.70 12.89
CA GLU A 120 -0.92 5.72 13.06
C GLU A 120 -1.62 6.44 11.89
N MET A 121 -1.06 7.56 11.43
CA MET A 121 -1.61 8.29 10.28
C MET A 121 -1.59 7.46 8.99
N VAL A 122 -0.52 6.71 8.74
CA VAL A 122 -0.40 5.84 7.55
C VAL A 122 -1.39 4.67 7.64
N ASP A 123 -1.50 4.05 8.81
CA ASP A 123 -2.45 2.96 9.04
C ASP A 123 -3.90 3.41 8.83
N ASN A 124 -4.27 4.58 9.39
CA ASN A 124 -5.60 5.15 9.16
C ASN A 124 -5.85 5.45 7.67
N LEU A 125 -4.82 5.93 6.96
CA LEU A 125 -4.91 6.19 5.53
C LEU A 125 -5.09 4.89 4.70
N ILE A 126 -4.48 3.77 5.13
CA ILE A 126 -4.70 2.44 4.54
C ILE A 126 -6.16 2.01 4.73
N LEU A 127 -6.69 2.14 5.96
CA LEU A 127 -8.09 1.81 6.29
C LEU A 127 -9.06 2.68 5.49
N ASP A 128 -8.86 3.99 5.47
CA ASP A 128 -9.70 4.93 4.72
C ASP A 128 -9.70 4.60 3.23
N THR A 129 -8.53 4.30 2.67
CA THR A 129 -8.39 3.92 1.27
C THR A 129 -9.13 2.64 0.94
N HIS A 130 -9.04 1.62 1.81
CA HIS A 130 -9.75 0.36 1.67
C HIS A 130 -11.27 0.57 1.71
N ASN A 131 -11.77 1.41 2.61
CA ASN A 131 -13.19 1.67 2.80
C ASN A 131 -13.81 2.57 1.71
N HIS A 132 -12.98 3.35 0.97
CA HIS A 132 -13.49 4.29 -0.03
C HIS A 132 -14.01 3.64 -1.32
N LYS A 133 -13.54 2.44 -1.65
CA LYS A 133 -13.96 1.73 -2.87
C LYS A 133 -14.36 0.30 -2.50
N GLU A 134 -15.66 0.01 -2.59
CA GLU A 134 -16.18 -1.35 -2.45
C GLU A 134 -15.47 -2.32 -3.42
N GLY A 135 -15.07 -3.49 -2.91
CA GLY A 135 -14.40 -4.51 -3.71
C GLY A 135 -12.89 -4.35 -3.89
N THR A 136 -12.26 -3.33 -3.30
CA THR A 136 -10.81 -3.23 -3.28
C THR A 136 -10.22 -4.23 -2.26
N ALA A 137 -9.24 -5.03 -2.69
CA ALA A 137 -8.46 -5.89 -1.82
C ALA A 137 -7.15 -5.20 -1.41
N SER A 138 -6.79 -5.28 -0.13
CA SER A 138 -5.52 -4.73 0.39
C SER A 138 -4.65 -5.85 0.95
N LEU A 139 -3.39 -5.90 0.52
CA LEU A 139 -2.35 -6.78 1.06
C LEU A 139 -1.28 -5.93 1.72
N VAL A 140 -1.12 -6.07 3.03
CA VAL A 140 -0.08 -5.36 3.78
C VAL A 140 0.99 -6.33 4.23
N VAL A 141 2.22 -6.10 3.84
CA VAL A 141 3.40 -6.80 4.35
C VAL A 141 4.01 -5.94 5.46
N SER A 142 4.11 -6.48 6.66
CA SER A 142 4.68 -5.77 7.81
C SER A 142 5.30 -6.74 8.81
N HIS A 143 6.30 -6.27 9.54
CA HIS A 143 6.82 -6.94 10.73
C HIS A 143 6.18 -6.42 12.03
N ASP A 144 5.33 -5.41 11.94
CA ASP A 144 4.58 -4.84 13.07
C ASP A 144 3.27 -5.60 13.26
N LEU A 145 3.25 -6.48 14.25
CA LEU A 145 2.08 -7.30 14.56
C LEU A 145 0.91 -6.46 15.11
N HIS A 146 1.22 -5.38 15.83
CA HIS A 146 0.19 -4.49 16.38
C HIS A 146 -0.58 -3.80 15.24
N ALA A 147 0.14 -3.25 14.28
CA ALA A 147 -0.46 -2.67 13.07
C ALA A 147 -1.23 -3.73 12.28
N ALA A 148 -0.64 -4.93 12.07
CA ALA A 148 -1.30 -6.02 11.34
C ALA A 148 -2.62 -6.44 11.98
N PHE A 149 -2.71 -6.49 13.32
CA PHE A 149 -3.96 -6.84 14.02
C PHE A 149 -4.99 -5.72 14.04
N ARG A 150 -4.53 -4.47 13.94
CA ARG A 150 -5.41 -3.30 13.90
C ARG A 150 -6.10 -3.11 12.55
N ILE A 151 -5.36 -3.36 11.45
CA ILE A 151 -5.83 -3.06 10.10
C ILE A 151 -6.26 -4.28 9.29
N GLY A 152 -5.84 -5.50 9.69
CA GLY A 152 -6.09 -6.72 8.91
C GLY A 152 -7.34 -7.46 9.34
N ASP A 153 -8.24 -7.78 8.40
CA ASP A 153 -9.33 -8.74 8.62
C ASP A 153 -8.79 -10.16 8.77
N TYR A 154 -7.73 -10.46 8.01
CA TYR A 154 -6.98 -11.72 8.05
C TYR A 154 -5.49 -11.44 8.12
N VAL A 155 -4.80 -12.25 8.90
CA VAL A 155 -3.34 -12.21 9.05
C VAL A 155 -2.76 -13.54 8.61
N ALA A 156 -1.62 -13.51 7.93
CA ALA A 156 -0.82 -14.68 7.61
C ALA A 156 0.59 -14.52 8.17
N MET A 157 1.01 -15.42 9.04
CA MET A 157 2.37 -15.44 9.55
C MET A 157 3.23 -16.38 8.72
N LEU A 158 4.32 -15.86 8.18
CA LEU A 158 5.30 -16.63 7.43
C LEU A 158 6.53 -16.92 8.28
N ASP A 159 6.99 -18.16 8.26
CA ASP A 159 8.25 -18.57 8.84
C ASP A 159 8.94 -19.59 7.93
N SER A 160 10.24 -19.41 7.70
CA SER A 160 11.08 -20.34 6.92
C SER A 160 10.46 -20.77 5.58
N GLY A 161 9.85 -19.81 4.86
CA GLY A 161 9.25 -20.02 3.53
C GLY A 161 7.89 -20.73 3.54
N LYS A 162 7.26 -20.87 4.72
CA LYS A 162 5.95 -21.50 4.88
C LYS A 162 4.99 -20.58 5.63
N VAL A 163 3.69 -20.73 5.34
CA VAL A 163 2.64 -20.11 6.14
C VAL A 163 2.49 -20.93 7.41
N LEU A 164 2.86 -20.33 8.55
CA LEU A 164 2.80 -20.99 9.86
C LEU A 164 1.37 -20.97 10.43
N LEU A 165 0.69 -19.85 10.30
CA LEU A 165 -0.69 -19.63 10.72
C LEU A 165 -1.34 -18.61 9.81
N HIS A 166 -2.63 -18.78 9.53
CA HIS A 166 -3.43 -17.85 8.73
C HIS A 166 -4.85 -17.82 9.26
N GLY A 167 -5.40 -16.63 9.45
CA GLY A 167 -6.77 -16.44 9.91
C GLY A 167 -7.00 -15.05 10.50
N PRO A 168 -8.16 -14.80 11.11
CA PRO A 168 -8.44 -13.55 11.80
C PRO A 168 -7.47 -13.35 12.99
N PRO A 169 -7.22 -12.08 13.41
CA PRO A 169 -6.31 -11.77 14.53
C PRO A 169 -6.56 -12.58 15.80
N LYS A 170 -7.82 -12.88 16.10
CA LYS A 170 -8.20 -13.69 17.27
C LYS A 170 -7.52 -15.07 17.28
N LEU A 171 -7.36 -15.71 16.12
CA LEU A 171 -6.72 -17.03 16.01
C LEU A 171 -5.26 -16.99 16.49
N PHE A 172 -4.58 -15.87 16.29
CA PHE A 172 -3.19 -15.69 16.75
C PHE A 172 -3.11 -15.49 18.26
N LEU A 173 -4.09 -14.78 18.85
CA LEU A 173 -4.15 -14.54 20.31
C LEU A 173 -4.42 -15.82 21.10
N GLU A 174 -5.11 -16.79 20.49
CA GLU A 174 -5.51 -18.07 21.08
C GLU A 174 -4.58 -19.24 20.66
N SER A 175 -3.52 -18.98 19.92
CA SER A 175 -2.64 -20.01 19.36
C SER A 175 -1.73 -20.63 20.41
N ASP A 176 -1.69 -21.96 20.46
CA ASP A 176 -0.75 -22.75 21.28
C ASP A 176 0.63 -22.95 20.62
N ASN A 177 0.81 -22.46 19.38
CA ASN A 177 2.09 -22.55 18.69
C ASN A 177 3.12 -21.67 19.39
N PRO A 178 4.26 -22.21 19.88
CA PRO A 178 5.23 -21.46 20.69
C PRO A 178 5.82 -20.23 19.96
N LEU A 179 5.99 -20.31 18.63
CA LEU A 179 6.53 -19.21 17.85
C LEU A 179 5.50 -18.08 17.70
N VAL A 180 4.24 -18.44 17.41
CA VAL A 180 3.12 -17.50 17.33
C VAL A 180 2.91 -16.81 18.68
N SER A 181 2.78 -17.58 19.77
CA SER A 181 2.59 -17.04 21.13
C SER A 181 3.72 -16.07 21.51
N ARG A 182 4.98 -16.45 21.24
CA ARG A 182 6.13 -15.56 21.52
C ARG A 182 6.07 -14.25 20.72
N PHE A 183 5.58 -14.29 19.48
CA PHE A 183 5.43 -13.11 18.63
C PHE A 183 4.32 -12.20 19.14
N VAL A 184 3.17 -12.79 19.51
CA VAL A 184 2.03 -12.08 20.12
C VAL A 184 2.41 -11.44 21.46
N ASP A 185 3.10 -12.16 22.32
CA ASP A 185 3.53 -11.65 23.65
C ASP A 185 4.48 -10.46 23.53
N LYS A 186 5.34 -10.45 22.51
CA LYS A 186 6.28 -9.35 22.29
C LYS A 186 5.66 -8.17 21.55
N GLY A 187 4.78 -8.43 20.61
CA GLY A 187 4.24 -7.41 19.71
C GLY A 187 2.91 -6.79 20.16
N VAL A 188 2.11 -7.51 20.98
CA VAL A 188 0.75 -7.05 21.34
C VAL A 188 0.57 -6.90 22.85
N ARG A 189 1.09 -7.84 23.68
CA ARG A 189 0.83 -7.86 25.12
C ARG A 189 1.80 -7.04 25.96
N LYS A 190 2.90 -6.54 25.39
CA LYS A 190 3.92 -5.73 26.07
C LYS A 190 3.93 -4.25 25.68
N SER A 191 2.93 -3.81 24.93
CA SER A 191 2.76 -2.39 24.55
C SER A 191 1.93 -1.65 25.58
#